data_b0723521c9a03450723dcc198ef29113
#
_entry.id   b0723521c9a03450723dcc198ef29113
#
_cell.length_a   1.000
_cell.length_b   1.000
_cell.length_c   1.000
_cell.angle_alpha   90.00
_cell.angle_beta   90.00
_cell.angle_gamma   90.00
#
_symmetry.space_group_name_H-M   'P 1'
#
loop_
_entity.id
_entity.type
_entity.pdbx_description
1 polymer ?
#
loop_
_entity_poly.entity_id
_entity_poly.type
_entity_poly.pdbx_seq_one_letter_code
_entity_poly.pdbx_strand_id
1 'polypeptide(L)'
;MKKFIIIVAILAVVVGAVYIIYNKEEQKHYAKHDRLTKKELAMMRSGDIILRRGFGLVSASIASSLNEAFSVSHCGIVDVDSNGNVRVIHSVSSSLSDFDGLQDCTIDEFCKESKENSLMVVRFRDTADVPLANLAKTAQTYLDRKIPFDGVFDITQNDEMYCSEMVWSALKENYDYDIYPDKSKTAVIKFGPFFDTVHFQRIINHHKE
;
A
#
# COMPACT_ATOMS: atom_id res chain seq x y z
N MET A 1 -6.23 -46.92 -10.06
CA MET A 1 -7.22 -45.85 -10.28
C MET A 1 -8.01 -45.48 -9.03
N LYS A 2 -8.77 -46.42 -8.37
CA LYS A 2 -9.59 -46.07 -7.19
C LYS A 2 -8.81 -45.45 -6.02
N LYS A 3 -7.61 -45.97 -5.66
CA LYS A 3 -6.76 -45.37 -4.60
C LYS A 3 -6.31 -43.96 -4.92
N PHE A 4 -5.98 -43.66 -6.18
CA PHE A 4 -5.59 -42.30 -6.62
C PHE A 4 -6.74 -41.31 -6.51
N ILE A 5 -7.96 -41.72 -6.91
CA ILE A 5 -9.16 -40.87 -6.79
C ILE A 5 -9.47 -40.54 -5.32
N ILE A 6 -9.32 -41.52 -4.42
CA ILE A 6 -9.52 -41.34 -2.97
C ILE A 6 -8.51 -40.33 -2.40
N ILE A 7 -7.23 -40.43 -2.79
CA ILE A 7 -6.18 -39.50 -2.33
C ILE A 7 -6.49 -38.08 -2.80
N VAL A 8 -6.87 -37.90 -4.07
CA VAL A 8 -7.23 -36.59 -4.62
C VAL A 8 -8.46 -35.99 -3.90
N ALA A 9 -9.47 -36.82 -3.62
CA ALA A 9 -10.65 -36.39 -2.88
C ALA A 9 -10.32 -35.96 -1.43
N ILE A 10 -9.47 -36.71 -0.73
CA ILE A 10 -9.02 -36.34 0.62
C ILE A 10 -8.23 -35.02 0.57
N LEU A 11 -7.33 -34.87 -0.40
CA LEU A 11 -6.54 -33.63 -0.56
C LEU A 11 -7.45 -32.41 -0.80
N ALA A 12 -8.46 -32.56 -1.67
CA ALA A 12 -9.44 -31.50 -1.94
C ALA A 12 -10.23 -31.10 -0.68
N VAL A 13 -10.64 -32.08 0.14
CA VAL A 13 -11.34 -31.83 1.41
C VAL A 13 -10.43 -31.12 2.41
N VAL A 14 -9.16 -31.51 2.52
CA VAL A 14 -8.19 -30.86 3.41
C VAL A 14 -7.94 -29.43 2.97
N VAL A 15 -7.70 -29.18 1.67
CA VAL A 15 -7.50 -27.83 1.12
C VAL A 15 -8.76 -26.98 1.36
N GLY A 16 -9.96 -27.52 1.12
CA GLY A 16 -11.22 -26.83 1.38
C GLY A 16 -11.40 -26.46 2.87
N ALA A 17 -11.08 -27.39 3.78
CA ALA A 17 -11.15 -27.14 5.21
C ALA A 17 -10.15 -26.04 5.65
N VAL A 18 -8.91 -26.10 5.17
CA VAL A 18 -7.89 -25.05 5.44
C VAL A 18 -8.36 -23.71 4.91
N TYR A 19 -8.91 -23.65 3.71
CA TYR A 19 -9.46 -22.43 3.12
C TYR A 19 -10.62 -21.84 3.95
N ILE A 20 -11.55 -22.68 4.42
CA ILE A 20 -12.67 -22.24 5.26
C ILE A 20 -12.18 -21.70 6.61
N ILE A 21 -11.22 -22.38 7.24
CA ILE A 21 -10.64 -21.94 8.52
C ILE A 21 -9.94 -20.61 8.32
N TYR A 22 -9.14 -20.50 7.26
CA TYR A 22 -8.43 -19.27 6.92
C TYR A 22 -9.39 -18.09 6.71
N ASN A 23 -10.44 -18.25 5.90
CA ASN A 23 -11.44 -17.21 5.67
C ASN A 23 -12.19 -16.80 6.94
N LYS A 24 -12.51 -17.74 7.84
CA LYS A 24 -13.13 -17.39 9.13
C LYS A 24 -12.23 -16.54 10.02
N GLU A 25 -10.95 -16.85 10.07
CA GLU A 25 -9.99 -16.02 10.81
C GLU A 25 -9.80 -14.65 10.16
N GLU A 26 -9.75 -14.57 8.83
CA GLU A 26 -9.72 -13.31 8.09
C GLU A 26 -10.94 -12.44 8.41
N GLN A 27 -12.16 -12.99 8.37
CA GLN A 27 -13.37 -12.23 8.71
C GLN A 27 -13.37 -11.70 10.15
N LYS A 28 -12.79 -12.43 11.10
CA LYS A 28 -12.60 -11.93 12.47
C LYS A 28 -11.59 -10.77 12.51
N HIS A 29 -10.56 -10.79 11.66
CA HIS A 29 -9.60 -9.71 11.54
C HIS A 29 -10.22 -8.46 10.91
N TYR A 30 -11.07 -8.61 9.87
CA TYR A 30 -11.82 -7.47 9.31
C TYR A 30 -12.69 -6.75 10.34
N ALA A 31 -13.18 -7.44 11.37
CA ALA A 31 -13.90 -6.82 12.47
C ALA A 31 -13.00 -5.92 13.35
N LYS A 32 -11.69 -6.07 13.28
CA LYS A 32 -10.66 -5.33 14.01
C LYS A 32 -9.70 -4.62 13.04
N HIS A 33 -10.26 -3.84 12.12
CA HIS A 33 -9.43 -3.02 11.23
C HIS A 33 -8.89 -1.78 11.96
N ASP A 34 -7.86 -1.20 11.41
CA ASP A 34 -7.27 0.03 11.93
C ASP A 34 -8.21 1.23 11.70
N ARG A 35 -8.09 2.24 12.53
CA ARG A 35 -8.95 3.44 12.47
C ARG A 35 -8.18 4.68 12.85
N LEU A 36 -8.43 5.74 12.13
CA LEU A 36 -7.89 7.06 12.44
C LEU A 36 -8.86 7.83 13.34
N THR A 37 -8.33 8.49 14.34
CA THR A 37 -9.08 9.44 15.17
C THR A 37 -9.30 10.75 14.41
N LYS A 38 -10.28 11.55 14.85
CA LYS A 38 -10.50 12.90 14.28
C LYS A 38 -9.26 13.79 14.38
N LYS A 39 -8.46 13.61 15.44
CA LYS A 39 -7.21 14.36 15.63
C LYS A 39 -6.17 13.96 14.58
N GLU A 40 -6.03 12.69 14.30
CA GLU A 40 -5.10 12.18 13.29
C GLU A 40 -5.52 12.60 11.88
N LEU A 41 -6.81 12.50 11.55
CA LEU A 41 -7.34 13.01 10.28
C LEU A 41 -7.02 14.51 10.10
N ALA A 42 -7.15 15.33 11.13
CA ALA A 42 -6.82 16.76 11.07
C ALA A 42 -5.31 17.06 10.90
N MET A 43 -4.44 16.08 11.14
CA MET A 43 -2.99 16.23 10.90
C MET A 43 -2.57 15.93 9.47
N MET A 44 -3.42 15.21 8.72
CA MET A 44 -3.12 14.78 7.35
C MET A 44 -3.16 15.95 6.37
N ARG A 45 -2.32 15.89 5.33
CA ARG A 45 -2.23 16.89 4.27
C ARG A 45 -2.08 16.20 2.92
N SER A 46 -2.52 16.87 1.85
CA SER A 46 -2.23 16.41 0.49
C SER A 46 -0.74 16.24 0.27
N GLY A 47 -0.35 15.06 -0.24
CA GLY A 47 1.03 14.65 -0.45
C GLY A 47 1.64 13.84 0.69
N ASP A 48 0.94 13.65 1.82
CA ASP A 48 1.36 12.64 2.81
C ASP A 48 1.33 11.24 2.18
N ILE A 49 2.22 10.37 2.63
CA ILE A 49 2.27 8.97 2.21
C ILE A 49 1.68 8.13 3.34
N ILE A 50 0.66 7.35 3.02
CA ILE A 50 0.03 6.43 3.97
C ILE A 50 0.45 5.00 3.65
N LEU A 51 0.80 4.24 4.70
CA LEU A 51 1.24 2.86 4.60
C LEU A 51 0.36 1.99 5.51
N ARG A 52 0.14 0.74 5.10
CA ARG A 52 -0.65 -0.22 5.87
C ARG A 52 -0.18 -1.66 5.67
N ARG A 53 -0.55 -2.52 6.60
CA ARG A 53 -0.60 -3.95 6.41
C ARG A 53 -2.02 -4.34 6.01
N GLY A 54 -2.21 -4.86 4.81
CA GLY A 54 -3.49 -5.38 4.37
C GLY A 54 -3.82 -6.75 4.97
N PHE A 55 -5.03 -7.22 4.70
CA PHE A 55 -5.49 -8.58 4.99
C PHE A 55 -5.08 -9.54 3.87
N GLY A 56 -5.27 -10.83 4.10
CA GLY A 56 -5.12 -11.88 3.09
C GLY A 56 -3.70 -12.39 2.88
N LEU A 57 -3.62 -13.50 2.13
CA LEU A 57 -2.37 -14.21 1.86
C LEU A 57 -1.38 -13.37 1.05
N VAL A 58 -1.87 -12.59 0.09
CA VAL A 58 -1.02 -11.72 -0.75
C VAL A 58 -0.31 -10.70 0.11
N SER A 59 -1.05 -9.95 0.94
CA SER A 59 -0.47 -9.00 1.89
C SER A 59 0.49 -9.68 2.87
N ALA A 60 0.15 -10.90 3.32
CA ALA A 60 1.02 -11.68 4.19
C ALA A 60 2.35 -12.02 3.50
N SER A 61 2.29 -12.45 2.26
CA SER A 61 3.47 -12.81 1.48
C SER A 61 4.35 -11.59 1.20
N ILE A 62 3.77 -10.45 0.81
CA ILE A 62 4.51 -9.21 0.58
C ILE A 62 5.30 -8.81 1.82
N ALA A 63 4.63 -8.62 2.96
CA ALA A 63 5.31 -8.15 4.18
C ALA A 63 6.34 -9.17 4.70
N SER A 64 6.08 -10.48 4.57
CA SER A 64 7.05 -11.51 4.94
C SER A 64 8.28 -11.53 4.02
N SER A 65 8.07 -11.38 2.71
CA SER A 65 9.15 -11.41 1.72
C SER A 65 10.04 -10.16 1.79
N LEU A 66 9.45 -9.00 2.08
CA LEU A 66 10.21 -7.76 2.22
C LEU A 66 10.99 -7.70 3.54
N ASN A 67 10.46 -8.30 4.61
CA ASN A 67 11.09 -8.41 5.94
C ASN A 67 11.67 -7.08 6.43
N GLU A 68 10.86 -6.03 6.41
CA GLU A 68 11.27 -4.68 6.78
C GLU A 68 10.98 -4.37 8.26
N ALA A 69 11.47 -3.21 8.75
CA ALA A 69 11.33 -2.78 10.14
C ALA A 69 9.87 -2.71 10.62
N PHE A 70 8.94 -2.38 9.70
CA PHE A 70 7.51 -2.38 9.96
C PHE A 70 6.81 -3.34 9.01
N SER A 71 5.82 -4.07 9.53
CA SER A 71 5.03 -5.00 8.73
C SER A 71 4.05 -4.24 7.85
N VAL A 72 4.48 -3.87 6.65
CA VAL A 72 3.72 -3.13 5.64
C VAL A 72 3.59 -3.97 4.38
N SER A 73 2.51 -3.81 3.64
CA SER A 73 2.28 -4.50 2.37
C SER A 73 1.68 -3.61 1.29
N HIS A 74 1.35 -2.35 1.62
CA HIS A 74 0.69 -1.44 0.71
C HIS A 74 0.90 0.02 1.12
N CYS A 75 0.89 0.93 0.14
CA CYS A 75 0.94 2.37 0.38
C CYS A 75 0.14 3.15 -0.66
N GLY A 76 -0.08 4.42 -0.38
CA GLY A 76 -0.70 5.38 -1.29
C GLY A 76 -0.36 6.82 -0.92
N ILE A 77 -0.80 7.76 -1.74
CA ILE A 77 -0.64 9.19 -1.53
C ILE A 77 -1.97 9.77 -1.08
N VAL A 78 -1.94 10.52 0.03
CA VAL A 78 -3.09 11.21 0.60
C VAL A 78 -3.41 12.44 -0.23
N ASP A 79 -4.69 12.65 -0.51
CA ASP A 79 -5.21 13.90 -1.04
C ASP A 79 -6.36 14.42 -0.16
N VAL A 80 -6.32 15.71 0.16
CA VAL A 80 -7.30 16.38 1.02
C VAL A 80 -7.97 17.47 0.21
N ASP A 81 -9.28 17.37 0.02
CA ASP A 81 -10.04 18.36 -0.73
C ASP A 81 -10.28 19.66 0.07
N SER A 82 -10.86 20.66 -0.58
CA SER A 82 -11.18 21.96 0.04
C SER A 82 -12.21 21.88 1.18
N ASN A 83 -12.95 20.79 1.28
CA ASN A 83 -13.93 20.54 2.34
C ASN A 83 -13.32 19.75 3.51
N GLY A 84 -12.04 19.35 3.40
CA GLY A 84 -11.34 18.54 4.39
C GLY A 84 -11.62 17.04 4.25
N ASN A 85 -12.24 16.56 3.18
CA ASN A 85 -12.38 15.14 2.93
C ASN A 85 -11.03 14.55 2.49
N VAL A 86 -10.70 13.42 3.07
CA VAL A 86 -9.44 12.72 2.83
C VAL A 86 -9.69 11.50 1.97
N ARG A 87 -8.95 11.38 0.87
CA ARG A 87 -8.89 10.19 0.03
C ARG A 87 -7.45 9.72 -0.14
N VAL A 88 -7.27 8.50 -0.59
CA VAL A 88 -5.97 7.89 -0.87
C VAL A 88 -5.94 7.46 -2.32
N ILE A 89 -4.93 7.92 -3.06
CA ILE A 89 -4.64 7.47 -4.42
C ILE A 89 -3.58 6.40 -4.32
N HIS A 90 -3.84 5.23 -4.89
CA HIS A 90 -2.97 4.05 -4.80
C HIS A 90 -3.08 3.17 -6.04
N SER A 91 -2.13 2.26 -6.23
CA SER A 91 -2.18 1.26 -7.31
C SER A 91 -2.41 -0.13 -6.72
N VAL A 92 -3.41 -0.85 -7.23
CA VAL A 92 -3.82 -2.20 -6.77
C VAL A 92 -4.05 -3.12 -7.97
N SER A 93 -3.63 -4.37 -7.84
CA SER A 93 -3.90 -5.39 -8.84
C SER A 93 -5.37 -5.79 -8.88
N SER A 94 -5.90 -6.07 -10.07
CA SER A 94 -7.24 -6.66 -10.29
C SER A 94 -7.46 -7.99 -9.58
N SER A 95 -6.41 -8.65 -9.09
CA SER A 95 -6.55 -9.83 -8.23
C SER A 95 -7.02 -9.51 -6.80
N LEU A 96 -6.98 -8.22 -6.41
CA LEU A 96 -7.32 -7.73 -5.06
C LEU A 96 -8.39 -6.64 -5.06
N SER A 97 -8.75 -6.10 -6.22
CA SER A 97 -9.71 -5.01 -6.39
C SER A 97 -10.54 -5.24 -7.64
N ASP A 98 -11.71 -4.60 -7.73
CA ASP A 98 -12.56 -4.60 -8.93
C ASP A 98 -11.91 -3.84 -10.11
N PHE A 99 -10.94 -2.97 -9.82
CA PHE A 99 -10.19 -2.19 -10.80
C PHE A 99 -8.71 -2.56 -10.78
N ASP A 100 -8.07 -2.54 -11.95
CA ASP A 100 -6.64 -2.77 -12.08
C ASP A 100 -5.88 -1.46 -12.12
N GLY A 101 -4.79 -1.36 -11.37
CA GLY A 101 -3.90 -0.22 -11.39
C GLY A 101 -4.32 0.94 -10.49
N LEU A 102 -4.12 2.15 -11.01
CA LEU A 102 -4.36 3.39 -10.27
C LEU A 102 -5.85 3.59 -9.99
N GLN A 103 -6.16 3.77 -8.72
CA GLN A 103 -7.51 4.01 -8.21
C GLN A 103 -7.45 4.90 -6.98
N ASP A 104 -8.58 5.44 -6.56
CA ASP A 104 -8.71 6.15 -5.30
C ASP A 104 -9.81 5.55 -4.45
N CYS A 105 -9.67 5.72 -3.15
CA CYS A 105 -10.67 5.33 -2.17
C CYS A 105 -10.74 6.37 -1.05
N THR A 106 -11.83 6.38 -0.31
CA THR A 106 -11.93 7.19 0.91
C THR A 106 -10.95 6.69 1.96
N ILE A 107 -10.53 7.57 2.86
CA ILE A 107 -9.65 7.18 3.98
C ILE A 107 -10.29 6.08 4.85
N ASP A 108 -11.61 6.09 5.01
CA ASP A 108 -12.33 5.05 5.77
C ASP A 108 -12.27 3.68 5.07
N GLU A 109 -12.37 3.63 3.74
CA GLU A 109 -12.19 2.39 2.97
C GLU A 109 -10.76 1.89 3.08
N PHE A 110 -9.76 2.77 2.94
CA PHE A 110 -8.37 2.41 3.13
C PHE A 110 -8.10 1.82 4.52
N CYS A 111 -8.68 2.43 5.57
CA CYS A 111 -8.57 1.93 6.96
C CYS A 111 -9.25 0.57 7.15
N LYS A 112 -10.45 0.36 6.57
CA LYS A 112 -11.16 -0.93 6.64
C LYS A 112 -10.34 -2.10 6.10
N GLU A 113 -9.50 -1.83 5.14
CA GLU A 113 -8.58 -2.80 4.54
C GLU A 113 -7.23 -2.92 5.28
N SER A 114 -7.05 -2.22 6.40
CA SER A 114 -5.82 -2.17 7.18
C SER A 114 -5.93 -3.01 8.43
N LYS A 115 -4.99 -3.92 8.68
CA LYS A 115 -4.92 -4.66 9.95
C LYS A 115 -4.74 -3.69 11.11
N GLU A 116 -5.34 -4.03 12.25
CA GLU A 116 -5.21 -3.27 13.49
C GLU A 116 -3.72 -3.04 13.85
N ASN A 117 -3.39 -1.82 14.27
CA ASN A 117 -2.04 -1.38 14.62
C ASN A 117 -1.03 -1.50 13.46
N SER A 118 -1.43 -1.17 12.23
CA SER A 118 -0.56 -1.25 11.06
C SER A 118 -0.52 0.01 10.19
N LEU A 119 -1.31 1.02 10.52
CA LEU A 119 -1.28 2.29 9.79
C LEU A 119 -0.06 3.13 10.19
N MET A 120 0.56 3.71 9.18
CA MET A 120 1.57 4.74 9.32
C MET A 120 1.33 5.84 8.29
N VAL A 121 1.47 7.10 8.70
CA VAL A 121 1.49 8.23 7.78
C VAL A 121 2.82 8.94 7.93
N VAL A 122 3.51 9.12 6.82
CA VAL A 122 4.78 9.84 6.76
C VAL A 122 4.67 11.02 5.81
N ARG A 123 5.45 12.06 6.09
CA ARG A 123 5.52 13.30 5.31
C ARG A 123 6.94 13.52 4.85
N PHE A 124 7.13 13.71 3.56
CA PHE A 124 8.42 14.07 2.99
C PHE A 124 8.84 15.48 3.46
N ARG A 125 10.12 15.63 3.84
CA ARG A 125 10.66 16.86 4.45
C ARG A 125 11.37 17.77 3.45
N ASP A 126 12.04 17.17 2.47
CA ASP A 126 12.98 17.88 1.59
C ASP A 126 12.24 18.49 0.38
N THR A 127 11.15 19.21 0.67
CA THR A 127 10.27 19.77 -0.37
C THR A 127 10.85 21.03 -1.03
N ALA A 128 11.93 21.61 -0.48
CA ALA A 128 12.47 22.91 -0.92
C ALA A 128 11.34 23.94 -1.16
N ASP A 129 11.28 24.51 -2.36
CA ASP A 129 10.24 25.47 -2.76
C ASP A 129 9.01 24.81 -3.41
N VAL A 130 9.00 23.48 -3.55
CA VAL A 130 7.90 22.74 -4.19
C VAL A 130 6.87 22.31 -3.14
N PRO A 131 5.60 22.74 -3.26
CA PRO A 131 4.57 22.38 -2.29
C PRO A 131 4.35 20.86 -2.19
N LEU A 132 4.24 20.32 -0.96
CA LEU A 132 3.99 18.90 -0.71
C LEU A 132 2.76 18.37 -1.47
N ALA A 133 1.71 19.20 -1.61
CA ALA A 133 0.50 18.87 -2.33
C ALA A 133 0.73 18.51 -3.82
N ASN A 134 1.90 18.82 -4.37
CA ASN A 134 2.22 18.41 -5.74
C ASN A 134 2.35 16.88 -5.88
N LEU A 135 2.73 16.16 -4.82
CA LEU A 135 2.68 14.68 -4.83
C LEU A 135 1.27 14.16 -5.12
N ALA A 136 0.26 14.75 -4.46
CA ALA A 136 -1.13 14.37 -4.71
C ALA A 136 -1.59 14.75 -6.13
N LYS A 137 -1.16 15.90 -6.66
CA LYS A 137 -1.45 16.30 -8.06
C LYS A 137 -0.82 15.35 -9.07
N THR A 138 0.42 14.94 -8.83
CA THR A 138 1.10 13.95 -9.69
C THR A 138 0.40 12.61 -9.64
N ALA A 139 0.04 12.12 -8.43
CA ALA A 139 -0.75 10.91 -8.28
C ALA A 139 -2.13 11.01 -8.98
N GLN A 140 -2.79 12.18 -8.93
CA GLN A 140 -4.02 12.43 -9.68
C GLN A 140 -3.80 12.34 -11.19
N THR A 141 -2.68 12.86 -11.70
CA THR A 141 -2.33 12.72 -13.14
C THR A 141 -2.16 11.26 -13.55
N TYR A 142 -1.55 10.43 -12.70
CA TYR A 142 -1.43 8.99 -12.94
C TYR A 142 -2.79 8.30 -12.93
N LEU A 143 -3.67 8.67 -11.97
CA LEU A 143 -5.05 8.18 -11.89
C LEU A 143 -5.86 8.53 -13.15
N ASP A 144 -5.78 9.78 -13.60
CA ASP A 144 -6.48 10.27 -14.81
C ASP A 144 -6.02 9.53 -16.08
N ARG A 145 -4.74 9.15 -16.14
CA ARG A 145 -4.17 8.34 -17.20
C ARG A 145 -4.56 6.86 -17.10
N LYS A 146 -5.17 6.44 -15.99
CA LYS A 146 -5.55 5.05 -15.71
C LYS A 146 -4.38 4.08 -15.87
N ILE A 147 -3.22 4.44 -15.31
CA ILE A 147 -2.02 3.59 -15.38
C ILE A 147 -2.33 2.24 -14.74
N PRO A 148 -2.14 1.10 -15.46
CA PRO A 148 -2.44 -0.22 -14.95
C PRO A 148 -1.45 -0.65 -13.86
N PHE A 149 -1.75 -1.76 -13.18
CA PHE A 149 -0.86 -2.32 -12.16
C PHE A 149 0.30 -3.08 -12.79
N ASP A 150 1.53 -2.73 -12.41
CA ASP A 150 2.70 -3.51 -12.77
C ASP A 150 2.75 -4.83 -11.98
N GLY A 151 2.37 -5.92 -12.64
CA GLY A 151 2.39 -7.27 -12.09
C GLY A 151 3.74 -7.97 -12.21
N VAL A 152 4.69 -7.41 -12.96
CA VAL A 152 6.04 -7.97 -13.15
C VAL A 152 7.10 -7.25 -12.33
N PHE A 153 6.74 -6.10 -11.73
CA PHE A 153 7.60 -5.28 -10.89
C PHE A 153 8.85 -4.74 -11.62
N ASP A 154 8.66 -4.28 -12.86
CA ASP A 154 9.74 -3.74 -13.71
C ASP A 154 9.81 -2.20 -13.62
N ILE A 155 10.65 -1.70 -12.75
CA ILE A 155 10.85 -0.26 -12.50
C ILE A 155 11.54 0.49 -13.67
N THR A 156 11.81 -0.17 -14.78
CA THR A 156 12.41 0.48 -15.97
C THR A 156 11.36 1.03 -16.92
N GLN A 157 10.09 0.69 -16.74
CA GLN A 157 8.93 1.15 -17.51
C GLN A 157 8.08 2.09 -16.66
N ASN A 158 7.32 2.99 -17.30
CA ASN A 158 6.49 3.97 -16.61
C ASN A 158 5.02 3.93 -17.07
N ASP A 159 4.64 2.90 -17.82
CA ASP A 159 3.30 2.68 -18.36
C ASP A 159 2.43 1.78 -17.47
N GLU A 160 3.05 1.09 -16.52
CA GLU A 160 2.41 0.34 -15.43
C GLU A 160 3.09 0.73 -14.12
N MET A 161 2.38 0.66 -12.97
CA MET A 161 2.95 1.00 -11.66
C MET A 161 2.35 0.18 -10.54
N TYR A 162 3.15 -0.37 -9.63
CA TYR A 162 2.68 -0.87 -8.34
C TYR A 162 2.73 0.23 -7.24
N CYS A 163 2.18 -0.04 -6.07
CA CYS A 163 1.89 1.01 -5.07
C CYS A 163 3.11 1.83 -4.62
N SER A 164 4.22 1.19 -4.28
CA SER A 164 5.43 1.91 -3.82
C SER A 164 6.22 2.55 -4.96
N GLU A 165 6.14 2.00 -6.16
CA GLU A 165 6.70 2.60 -7.37
C GLU A 165 5.99 3.90 -7.74
N MET A 166 4.66 3.95 -7.65
CA MET A 166 3.88 5.18 -7.84
C MET A 166 4.37 6.31 -6.92
N VAL A 167 4.57 5.98 -5.63
CA VAL A 167 5.06 6.96 -4.65
C VAL A 167 6.50 7.39 -4.98
N TRP A 168 7.38 6.46 -5.32
CA TRP A 168 8.75 6.75 -5.74
C TRP A 168 8.79 7.63 -6.98
N SER A 169 8.01 7.31 -8.01
CA SER A 169 7.94 8.11 -9.24
C SER A 169 7.47 9.53 -8.98
N ALA A 170 6.44 9.70 -8.12
CA ALA A 170 5.96 11.01 -7.73
C ALA A 170 7.01 11.82 -6.94
N LEU A 171 7.78 11.21 -6.04
CA LEU A 171 8.87 11.87 -5.31
C LEU A 171 9.99 12.31 -6.27
N LYS A 172 10.34 11.45 -7.22
CA LYS A 172 11.37 11.74 -8.20
C LYS A 172 10.96 12.87 -9.16
N GLU A 173 9.72 12.85 -9.66
CA GLU A 173 9.23 13.89 -10.57
C GLU A 173 9.14 15.27 -9.89
N ASN A 174 8.76 15.34 -8.61
CA ASN A 174 8.53 16.62 -7.93
C ASN A 174 9.77 17.17 -7.26
N TYR A 175 10.68 16.32 -6.75
CA TYR A 175 11.78 16.74 -5.89
C TYR A 175 13.14 16.27 -6.36
N ASP A 176 13.22 15.55 -7.49
CA ASP A 176 14.43 14.85 -7.94
C ASP A 176 15.00 13.90 -6.85
N TYR A 177 14.12 13.45 -5.95
CA TYR A 177 14.47 12.58 -4.84
C TYR A 177 14.31 11.12 -5.23
N ASP A 178 15.43 10.46 -5.50
CA ASP A 178 15.47 9.03 -5.82
C ASP A 178 15.77 8.23 -4.55
N ILE A 179 14.74 7.55 -4.02
CA ILE A 179 14.88 6.68 -2.83
C ILE A 179 15.73 5.42 -3.12
N TYR A 180 16.02 5.13 -4.38
CA TYR A 180 16.87 4.04 -4.85
C TYR A 180 17.88 4.53 -5.89
N PRO A 181 18.89 5.32 -5.50
CA PRO A 181 19.87 5.86 -6.44
C PRO A 181 20.70 4.75 -7.12
N ASP A 182 20.90 3.61 -6.45
CA ASP A 182 21.59 2.43 -7.00
C ASP A 182 20.62 1.34 -7.43
N LYS A 183 20.05 1.50 -8.62
CA LYS A 183 19.09 0.57 -9.23
C LYS A 183 19.67 -0.82 -9.52
N SER A 184 21.00 -0.99 -9.52
CA SER A 184 21.62 -2.30 -9.72
C SER A 184 21.36 -3.27 -8.57
N LYS A 185 20.93 -2.77 -7.42
CA LYS A 185 20.73 -3.54 -6.18
C LYS A 185 19.27 -3.84 -5.84
N THR A 186 18.33 -3.26 -6.57
CA THR A 186 16.92 -3.50 -6.29
C THR A 186 16.13 -3.82 -7.55
N ALA A 187 15.36 -4.89 -7.49
CA ALA A 187 14.38 -5.23 -8.52
C ALA A 187 12.98 -4.68 -8.17
N VAL A 188 12.75 -4.27 -6.91
CA VAL A 188 11.44 -3.83 -6.40
C VAL A 188 11.60 -2.65 -5.47
N ILE A 189 10.80 -1.60 -5.65
CA ILE A 189 10.73 -0.47 -4.71
C ILE A 189 10.04 -0.94 -3.43
N LYS A 190 10.83 -1.00 -2.33
CA LYS A 190 10.37 -1.43 -1.02
C LYS A 190 9.80 -0.27 -0.21
N PHE A 191 9.24 -0.56 0.99
CA PHE A 191 8.68 0.46 1.89
C PHE A 191 9.73 1.05 2.85
N GLY A 192 10.85 0.33 3.10
CA GLY A 192 11.89 0.72 4.05
C GLY A 192 12.36 2.17 3.94
N PRO A 193 12.61 2.71 2.74
CA PRO A 193 13.02 4.11 2.59
C PRO A 193 12.02 5.12 3.15
N PHE A 194 10.71 4.83 3.17
CA PHE A 194 9.71 5.72 3.76
C PHE A 194 9.77 5.77 5.30
N PHE A 195 10.51 4.85 5.92
CA PHE A 195 10.72 4.85 7.38
C PHE A 195 11.92 5.67 7.83
N ASP A 196 12.73 6.14 6.87
CA ASP A 196 13.89 6.99 7.16
C ASP A 196 13.45 8.34 7.73
N THR A 197 13.78 8.58 9.00
CA THR A 197 13.40 9.80 9.72
C THR A 197 14.21 11.03 9.33
N VAL A 198 15.26 10.89 8.54
CA VAL A 198 16.02 12.02 7.97
C VAL A 198 15.15 12.71 6.92
N HIS A 199 14.62 11.95 5.97
CA HIS A 199 13.86 12.47 4.83
C HIS A 199 12.34 12.47 5.05
N PHE A 200 11.83 11.66 6.00
CA PHE A 200 10.40 11.55 6.27
C PHE A 200 10.06 11.80 7.74
N GLN A 201 9.09 12.65 7.99
CA GLN A 201 8.50 12.86 9.30
C GLN A 201 7.37 11.86 9.51
N ARG A 202 7.40 11.08 10.59
CA ARG A 202 6.23 10.28 11.01
C ARG A 202 5.17 11.20 11.57
N ILE A 203 4.00 11.24 10.94
CA ILE A 203 2.84 12.03 11.34
C ILE A 203 1.91 11.20 12.23
N ILE A 204 1.70 9.93 11.82
CA ILE A 204 0.89 8.94 12.52
C ILE A 204 1.67 7.62 12.52
N ASN A 205 1.65 6.91 13.63
CA ASN A 205 2.24 5.57 13.73
C ASN A 205 1.43 4.71 14.69
N HIS A 206 0.73 3.71 14.16
CA HIS A 206 -0.03 2.74 14.94
C HIS A 206 0.74 1.44 15.19
N HIS A 207 1.91 1.26 14.57
CA HIS A 207 2.73 0.10 14.85
C HIS A 207 3.16 0.11 16.32
N LYS A 208 2.97 -1.02 16.99
CA LYS A 208 3.51 -1.24 18.33
C LYS A 208 5.02 -1.42 18.22
N GLU A 209 5.76 -0.63 18.97
CA GLU A 209 7.20 -0.81 19.18
C GLU A 209 7.47 -2.08 19.96
#